data_45d32caa9092a6e8d8b552b99e66a90b
#
_entry.id   45d32caa9092a6e8d8b552b99e66a90b
#
_cell.length_a   1.000
_cell.length_b   1.000
_cell.length_c   1.000
_cell.angle_alpha   90.00
_cell.angle_beta   90.00
_cell.angle_gamma   90.00
#
_symmetry.space_group_name_H-M   'P 1'
#
loop_
_entity.id
_entity.type
_entity.pdbx_description
1 polymer ?
#
loop_
_entity_poly.entity_id
_entity_poly.type
_entity_poly.pdbx_seq_one_letter_code
_entity_poly.pdbx_strand_id
1 'polypeptide(L)'
;MRRLLQVLLLLGLGLGLVTLGMDYVLRGAVTPPAVVSLRGLTAPVAVSELPGHVLRLNAQSASDAWVAVGYVHGRWHAWPLLLWRQAALGQQAEWFGLSVLPFDSLIHTLRLPTTAKQAFEALPEPTRRILEAYSIGLNAALQEQTVHLRDELVLLNLPIEPWQPWHSLALERLLALLALPDSIDTALPLLAPLRAWLHLYGFRHSVAWIHTGPNQQPVFFQRHVYGNLALPFFQEVLLNYENSSIWLVTIPGTLLFPAGQTERQAWCLFLTSHRARTEQHPRASLPLQPVYERLRLPSGDERLLHMEQAAAYLVLREPVPDTVRVLWWPGLQPISDLSAWLALLTDQTASFQLFDGTGLRIEATGQSQVLGTPSVVEPIPGGLLVGQTFWHRYLARRLRELPLSPDPPSEDHHSLWATERLHLLLTLLDTLHTSDTLIQEAYAFLRNWDGTYDRMSIGATIFETWLAHYQSRYDSLPPFSFPDISLRVQLKQALHFALQDAVATLRKSLGNDPNRWRWEHAHPLRLMFPVWAYRTNLPAAHRYAPFLLPGEGHPSTLRWNPSPLLNDRPAPAHWEGWIYSPPGKRFYVRRWWPQLDRFLERYRTLKRELETFSLDPTNTPLRQFTLQPKR
;
A
#
# COMPACT_ATOMS: atom_id res chain seq x y z
N MET A 1 31.72 16.84 -48.13
CA MET A 1 31.57 15.54 -47.49
C MET A 1 32.41 15.39 -46.23
N ARG A 2 33.75 15.53 -46.21
CA ARG A 2 34.59 15.40 -44.98
C ARG A 2 34.19 16.35 -43.84
N ARG A 3 33.92 17.64 -44.10
CA ARG A 3 33.48 18.59 -43.05
C ARG A 3 32.11 18.26 -42.45
N LEU A 4 31.19 17.79 -43.26
CA LEU A 4 29.86 17.35 -42.81
C LEU A 4 29.96 16.11 -41.88
N LEU A 5 30.83 15.17 -42.25
CA LEU A 5 31.10 13.98 -41.43
C LEU A 5 31.74 14.36 -40.06
N GLN A 6 32.67 15.34 -40.07
CA GLN A 6 33.28 15.84 -38.83
C GLN A 6 32.28 16.55 -37.93
N VAL A 7 31.35 17.33 -38.49
CA VAL A 7 30.29 18.00 -37.71
C VAL A 7 29.32 16.99 -37.12
N LEU A 8 28.91 15.98 -37.90
CA LEU A 8 28.03 14.89 -37.41
C LEU A 8 28.71 14.06 -36.33
N LEU A 9 30.01 13.83 -36.46
CA LEU A 9 30.79 13.08 -35.45
C LEU A 9 30.93 13.88 -34.14
N LEU A 10 31.18 15.20 -34.24
CA LEU A 10 31.24 16.09 -33.06
C LEU A 10 29.87 16.24 -32.39
N LEU A 11 28.79 16.33 -33.14
CA LEU A 11 27.42 16.34 -32.59
C LEU A 11 27.06 15.00 -31.93
N GLY A 12 27.44 13.88 -32.54
CA GLY A 12 27.27 12.54 -31.94
C GLY A 12 28.06 12.36 -30.65
N LEU A 13 29.31 12.86 -30.62
CA LEU A 13 30.16 12.82 -29.44
C LEU A 13 29.61 13.75 -28.33
N GLY A 14 29.17 14.96 -28.70
CA GLY A 14 28.51 15.88 -27.76
C GLY A 14 27.23 15.31 -27.17
N LEU A 15 26.38 14.71 -27.98
CA LEU A 15 25.15 14.04 -27.53
C LEU A 15 25.47 12.82 -26.66
N GLY A 16 26.52 12.05 -27.01
CA GLY A 16 27.01 10.93 -26.21
C GLY A 16 27.55 11.37 -24.83
N LEU A 17 28.28 12.48 -24.78
CA LEU A 17 28.78 13.03 -23.51
C LEU A 17 27.64 13.62 -22.66
N VAL A 18 26.65 14.26 -23.28
CA VAL A 18 25.45 14.73 -22.57
C VAL A 18 24.63 13.58 -22.02
N THR A 19 24.45 12.50 -22.82
CA THR A 19 23.73 11.31 -22.33
C THR A 19 24.49 10.56 -21.23
N LEU A 20 25.81 10.45 -21.34
CA LEU A 20 26.67 9.87 -20.30
C LEU A 20 26.70 10.74 -19.03
N GLY A 21 26.77 12.07 -19.20
CA GLY A 21 26.71 13.03 -18.09
C GLY A 21 25.34 13.01 -17.40
N MET A 22 24.25 12.99 -18.16
CA MET A 22 22.92 12.79 -17.63
C MET A 22 22.79 11.42 -16.94
N ASP A 23 23.27 10.37 -17.56
CA ASP A 23 23.22 9.03 -16.97
C ASP A 23 24.03 8.94 -15.66
N TYR A 24 25.18 9.60 -15.62
CA TYR A 24 26.00 9.73 -14.38
C TYR A 24 25.30 10.54 -13.30
N VAL A 25 24.67 11.66 -13.64
CA VAL A 25 23.86 12.47 -12.71
C VAL A 25 22.61 11.71 -12.27
N LEU A 26 21.98 10.98 -13.19
CA LEU A 26 20.75 10.22 -12.95
C LEU A 26 21.00 8.90 -12.19
N ARG A 27 22.16 8.28 -12.36
CA ARG A 27 22.54 7.06 -11.63
C ARG A 27 23.16 7.34 -10.28
N GLY A 28 23.37 8.59 -9.92
CA GLY A 28 24.05 9.01 -8.71
C GLY A 28 23.49 8.40 -7.43
N ALA A 29 23.60 7.08 -7.29
CA ALA A 29 23.63 6.45 -5.99
C ALA A 29 24.92 6.94 -5.31
N VAL A 30 24.85 8.16 -4.77
CA VAL A 30 25.94 8.70 -3.97
C VAL A 30 26.13 7.71 -2.82
N THR A 31 27.18 6.92 -2.92
CA THR A 31 27.60 6.06 -1.82
C THR A 31 27.76 6.97 -0.62
N PRO A 32 27.09 6.70 0.52
CA PRO A 32 27.28 7.54 1.69
C PRO A 32 28.77 7.61 2.01
N PRO A 33 29.29 8.79 2.40
CA PRO A 33 30.66 8.90 2.89
C PRO A 33 30.81 7.94 4.09
N ALA A 34 32.03 7.46 4.33
CA ALA A 34 32.31 6.53 5.43
C ALA A 34 31.85 7.07 6.80
N VAL A 35 31.76 8.39 6.93
CA VAL A 35 31.30 9.09 8.13
C VAL A 35 30.37 10.22 7.74
N VAL A 36 29.21 10.29 8.39
CA VAL A 36 28.20 11.36 8.25
C VAL A 36 27.99 12.04 9.59
N SER A 37 28.14 13.36 9.63
CA SER A 37 27.93 14.13 10.87
C SER A 37 26.50 14.64 10.98
N LEU A 38 25.78 14.20 12.03
CA LEU A 38 24.38 14.54 12.27
C LEU A 38 24.19 15.29 13.59
N ARG A 39 23.29 16.28 13.57
CA ARG A 39 22.77 16.87 14.80
C ARG A 39 21.79 15.88 15.45
N GLY A 40 21.65 15.98 16.79
CA GLY A 40 20.69 15.17 17.55
C GLY A 40 21.19 13.79 17.98
N LEU A 41 22.36 13.35 17.50
CA LEU A 41 23.02 12.16 18.02
C LEU A 41 23.81 12.51 19.29
N THR A 42 23.78 11.61 20.28
CA THR A 42 24.62 11.67 21.47
C THR A 42 25.86 10.79 21.35
N ALA A 43 25.74 9.69 20.62
CA ALA A 43 26.81 8.73 20.34
C ALA A 43 26.82 8.29 18.87
N PRO A 44 27.96 7.76 18.37
CA PRO A 44 28.01 7.23 17.01
C PRO A 44 27.07 6.06 16.80
N VAL A 45 26.43 6.00 15.60
CA VAL A 45 25.60 4.88 15.16
C VAL A 45 26.22 4.23 13.94
N ALA A 46 26.52 2.94 14.00
CA ALA A 46 26.98 2.17 12.87
C ALA A 46 25.79 1.71 12.02
N VAL A 47 25.83 2.04 10.74
CA VAL A 47 24.82 1.63 9.74
C VAL A 47 25.46 0.63 8.80
N SER A 48 24.83 -0.54 8.63
CA SER A 48 25.30 -1.60 7.74
C SER A 48 24.15 -2.07 6.85
N GLU A 49 24.38 -2.07 5.55
CA GLU A 49 23.46 -2.67 4.59
C GLU A 49 23.80 -4.17 4.47
N LEU A 50 22.87 -5.02 4.86
CA LEU A 50 22.97 -6.46 4.77
C LEU A 50 22.44 -6.96 3.41
N PRO A 51 22.75 -8.22 3.01
CA PRO A 51 22.11 -8.86 1.87
C PRO A 51 20.58 -8.71 1.96
N GLY A 52 19.94 -8.52 0.81
CA GLY A 52 18.49 -8.30 0.74
C GLY A 52 18.05 -6.89 1.19
N HIS A 53 18.96 -5.92 1.24
CA HIS A 53 18.69 -4.51 1.56
C HIS A 53 18.12 -4.26 2.99
N VAL A 54 18.39 -5.17 3.93
CA VAL A 54 18.11 -4.94 5.34
C VAL A 54 19.14 -3.97 5.90
N LEU A 55 18.69 -2.93 6.57
CA LEU A 55 19.58 -1.97 7.22
C LEU A 55 19.76 -2.34 8.69
N ARG A 56 20.97 -2.70 9.09
CA ARG A 56 21.33 -2.90 10.48
C ARG A 56 21.85 -1.61 11.09
N LEU A 57 21.20 -1.16 12.14
CA LEU A 57 21.52 0.05 12.88
C LEU A 57 21.96 -0.34 14.29
N ASN A 58 23.23 -0.04 14.65
CA ASN A 58 23.76 -0.29 15.99
C ASN A 58 23.94 1.05 16.70
N ALA A 59 23.07 1.36 17.64
CA ALA A 59 23.05 2.58 18.43
C ALA A 59 23.33 2.27 19.92
N GLN A 60 23.72 3.29 20.68
CA GLN A 60 23.91 3.16 22.13
C GLN A 60 22.63 3.44 22.91
N SER A 61 21.76 4.29 22.37
CA SER A 61 20.50 4.69 23.00
C SER A 61 19.31 4.59 22.06
N ALA A 62 18.11 4.50 22.61
CA ALA A 62 16.88 4.55 21.83
C ALA A 62 16.76 5.86 21.02
N SER A 63 17.13 7.01 21.58
CA SER A 63 17.09 8.29 20.88
C SER A 63 17.99 8.28 19.64
N ASP A 64 19.25 7.85 19.77
CA ASP A 64 20.18 7.74 18.64
C ASP A 64 19.68 6.75 17.57
N ALA A 65 19.06 5.66 18.02
CA ALA A 65 18.44 4.68 17.13
C ALA A 65 17.35 5.31 16.25
N TRP A 66 16.47 6.13 16.81
CA TRP A 66 15.39 6.78 16.05
C TRP A 66 15.90 7.90 15.16
N VAL A 67 16.93 8.64 15.54
CA VAL A 67 17.62 9.57 14.64
C VAL A 67 18.19 8.81 13.43
N ALA A 68 18.82 7.66 13.66
CA ALA A 68 19.37 6.84 12.58
C ALA A 68 18.27 6.26 11.66
N VAL A 69 17.14 5.79 12.20
CA VAL A 69 15.98 5.33 11.41
C VAL A 69 15.46 6.46 10.53
N GLY A 70 15.29 7.66 11.09
CA GLY A 70 14.87 8.83 10.31
C GLY A 70 15.84 9.15 9.17
N TYR A 71 17.15 9.14 9.46
CA TYR A 71 18.18 9.38 8.45
C TYR A 71 18.16 8.36 7.31
N VAL A 72 18.08 7.07 7.61
CA VAL A 72 18.04 6.05 6.57
C VAL A 72 16.77 6.13 5.74
N HIS A 73 15.62 6.42 6.35
CA HIS A 73 14.37 6.66 5.62
C HIS A 73 14.50 7.86 4.66
N GLY A 74 14.98 8.99 5.14
CA GLY A 74 15.20 10.18 4.30
C GLY A 74 16.18 9.94 3.17
N ARG A 75 17.23 9.15 3.42
CA ARG A 75 18.26 8.90 2.43
C ARG A 75 17.82 7.96 1.28
N TRP A 76 17.14 6.87 1.60
CA TRP A 76 16.75 5.87 0.59
C TRP A 76 15.34 6.07 0.02
N HIS A 77 14.50 6.86 0.72
CA HIS A 77 13.10 7.03 0.36
C HIS A 77 12.67 8.50 0.22
N ALA A 78 13.58 9.42 -0.05
CA ALA A 78 13.28 10.86 -0.10
C ALA A 78 12.08 11.20 -0.99
N TRP A 79 12.07 10.69 -2.22
CA TRP A 79 10.99 10.96 -3.17
C TRP A 79 9.61 10.41 -2.72
N PRO A 80 9.48 9.11 -2.39
CA PRO A 80 8.22 8.60 -1.86
C PRO A 80 7.75 9.35 -0.61
N LEU A 81 8.66 9.65 0.32
CA LEU A 81 8.36 10.40 1.54
C LEU A 81 7.74 11.76 1.26
N LEU A 82 8.35 12.53 0.38
CA LEU A 82 7.88 13.88 0.04
C LEU A 82 6.54 13.81 -0.68
N LEU A 83 6.36 12.86 -1.59
CA LEU A 83 5.11 12.65 -2.30
C LEU A 83 3.94 12.30 -1.37
N TRP A 84 4.16 11.34 -0.47
CA TRP A 84 3.15 10.92 0.49
C TRP A 84 2.84 12.02 1.51
N ARG A 85 3.87 12.80 1.90
CA ARG A 85 3.66 14.00 2.73
C ARG A 85 2.73 14.99 2.05
N GLN A 86 2.98 15.34 0.78
CA GLN A 86 2.12 16.28 0.05
C GLN A 86 0.68 15.76 -0.04
N ALA A 87 0.49 14.46 -0.23
CA ALA A 87 -0.84 13.86 -0.20
C ALA A 87 -1.49 13.96 1.19
N ALA A 88 -0.77 13.64 2.26
CA ALA A 88 -1.28 13.67 3.62
C ALA A 88 -1.59 15.08 4.13
N LEU A 89 -0.89 16.09 3.58
CA LEU A 89 -1.10 17.50 3.91
C LEU A 89 -2.15 18.19 3.01
N GLY A 90 -2.65 17.50 1.97
CA GLY A 90 -3.57 18.12 1.00
C GLY A 90 -2.91 19.24 0.20
N GLN A 91 -1.66 19.03 -0.22
CA GLN A 91 -0.83 20.01 -0.92
C GLN A 91 -0.33 19.50 -2.29
N GLN A 92 -0.92 18.44 -2.81
CA GLN A 92 -0.51 17.89 -4.10
C GLN A 92 -0.73 18.87 -5.26
N ALA A 93 -1.74 19.73 -5.16
CA ALA A 93 -2.04 20.70 -6.20
C ALA A 93 -0.90 21.73 -6.42
N GLU A 94 -0.11 22.02 -5.39
CA GLU A 94 1.09 22.86 -5.52
C GLU A 94 2.11 22.27 -6.50
N TRP A 95 2.18 20.93 -6.56
CA TRP A 95 3.12 20.21 -7.42
C TRP A 95 2.54 19.80 -8.75
N PHE A 96 1.29 19.33 -8.75
CA PHE A 96 0.68 18.67 -9.90
C PHE A 96 -0.44 19.49 -10.58
N GLY A 97 -0.77 20.67 -10.03
CA GLY A 97 -1.79 21.56 -10.59
C GLY A 97 -3.21 21.21 -10.16
N LEU A 98 -4.18 21.84 -10.81
CA LEU A 98 -5.59 21.82 -10.39
C LEU A 98 -6.28 20.46 -10.54
N SER A 99 -5.72 19.53 -11.31
CA SER A 99 -6.31 18.19 -11.51
C SER A 99 -6.41 17.36 -10.23
N VAL A 100 -5.52 17.60 -9.25
CA VAL A 100 -5.50 16.91 -7.94
C VAL A 100 -6.18 17.70 -6.82
N LEU A 101 -6.60 18.94 -7.09
CA LEU A 101 -7.24 19.80 -6.11
C LEU A 101 -8.47 19.17 -5.42
N PRO A 102 -9.31 18.35 -6.09
CA PRO A 102 -10.40 17.66 -5.41
C PRO A 102 -9.94 16.73 -4.29
N PHE A 103 -8.79 16.07 -4.45
CA PHE A 103 -8.21 15.23 -3.39
C PHE A 103 -7.68 16.07 -2.24
N ASP A 104 -6.95 17.15 -2.52
CA ASP A 104 -6.47 18.08 -1.49
C ASP A 104 -7.65 18.68 -0.70
N SER A 105 -8.72 19.07 -1.40
CA SER A 105 -9.94 19.54 -0.76
C SER A 105 -10.55 18.48 0.18
N LEU A 106 -10.54 17.21 -0.21
CA LEU A 106 -10.99 16.11 0.66
C LEU A 106 -10.13 16.00 1.92
N ILE A 107 -8.80 16.02 1.78
CA ILE A 107 -7.86 15.93 2.92
C ILE A 107 -8.09 17.04 3.93
N HIS A 108 -8.29 18.29 3.45
CA HIS A 108 -8.63 19.42 4.30
C HIS A 108 -10.04 19.33 4.88
N THR A 109 -11.02 18.83 4.10
CA THR A 109 -12.38 18.60 4.61
C THR A 109 -12.38 17.58 5.76
N LEU A 110 -11.56 16.53 5.65
CA LEU A 110 -11.33 15.54 6.71
C LEU A 110 -10.37 16.05 7.80
N ARG A 111 -9.82 17.26 7.65
CA ARG A 111 -8.93 17.93 8.61
C ARG A 111 -7.70 17.11 9.01
N LEU A 112 -7.19 16.29 8.10
CA LEU A 112 -6.05 15.41 8.40
C LEU A 112 -4.84 16.16 8.96
N PRO A 113 -4.37 17.27 8.36
CA PRO A 113 -3.24 18.03 8.90
C PRO A 113 -3.52 18.59 10.29
N THR A 114 -4.70 19.17 10.49
CA THR A 114 -5.09 19.81 11.77
C THR A 114 -5.20 18.78 12.90
N THR A 115 -5.89 17.65 12.66
CA THR A 115 -6.04 16.60 13.67
C THR A 115 -4.72 15.88 13.96
N ALA A 116 -3.84 15.73 12.96
CA ALA A 116 -2.50 15.18 13.15
C ALA A 116 -1.64 16.07 14.06
N LYS A 117 -1.71 17.38 13.87
CA LYS A 117 -0.99 18.34 14.72
C LYS A 117 -1.50 18.30 16.15
N GLN A 118 -2.82 18.31 16.33
CA GLN A 118 -3.45 18.19 17.65
C GLN A 118 -3.12 16.85 18.33
N ALA A 119 -3.09 15.76 17.57
CA ALA A 119 -2.69 14.47 18.11
C ALA A 119 -1.22 14.45 18.55
N PHE A 120 -0.32 15.09 17.81
CA PHE A 120 1.08 15.23 18.23
C PHE A 120 1.21 15.99 19.54
N GLU A 121 0.46 17.10 19.69
CA GLU A 121 0.43 17.89 20.93
C GLU A 121 -0.12 17.09 22.13
N ALA A 122 -1.05 16.16 21.88
CA ALA A 122 -1.64 15.29 22.89
C ALA A 122 -0.82 14.03 23.24
N LEU A 123 0.24 13.71 22.46
CA LEU A 123 1.08 12.54 22.72
C LEU A 123 1.80 12.65 24.08
N PRO A 124 2.00 11.51 24.77
CA PRO A 124 2.91 11.43 25.91
C PRO A 124 4.32 11.90 25.52
N GLU A 125 4.98 12.58 26.47
CA GLU A 125 6.31 13.14 26.23
C GLU A 125 7.34 12.13 25.70
N PRO A 126 7.43 10.87 26.19
CA PRO A 126 8.37 9.90 25.65
C PRO A 126 8.11 9.59 24.17
N THR A 127 6.85 9.44 23.78
CA THR A 127 6.44 9.17 22.40
C THR A 127 6.73 10.36 21.49
N ARG A 128 6.47 11.57 21.96
CA ARG A 128 6.76 12.82 21.23
C ARG A 128 8.26 12.96 20.95
N ARG A 129 9.12 12.70 21.93
CA ARG A 129 10.59 12.72 21.76
C ARG A 129 11.08 11.73 20.70
N ILE A 130 10.46 10.58 20.58
CA ILE A 130 10.79 9.60 19.52
C ILE A 130 10.49 10.18 18.13
N LEU A 131 9.31 10.79 17.93
CA LEU A 131 8.98 11.46 16.68
C LEU A 131 9.90 12.64 16.36
N GLU A 132 10.30 13.39 17.36
CA GLU A 132 11.25 14.50 17.21
C GLU A 132 12.63 13.97 16.78
N ALA A 133 13.15 12.94 17.46
CA ALA A 133 14.40 12.29 17.12
C ALA A 133 14.39 11.73 15.69
N TYR A 134 13.32 11.04 15.31
CA TYR A 134 13.11 10.55 13.95
C TYR A 134 13.13 11.69 12.92
N SER A 135 12.43 12.80 13.20
CA SER A 135 12.34 13.95 12.31
C SER A 135 13.69 14.66 12.13
N ILE A 136 14.52 14.71 13.16
CA ILE A 136 15.89 15.27 13.09
C ILE A 136 16.73 14.49 12.07
N GLY A 137 16.75 13.17 12.18
CA GLY A 137 17.49 12.31 11.27
C GLY A 137 16.99 12.41 9.82
N LEU A 138 15.66 12.37 9.65
CA LEU A 138 15.01 12.48 8.35
C LEU A 138 15.34 13.82 7.67
N ASN A 139 15.26 14.93 8.40
CA ASN A 139 15.61 16.26 7.88
C ASN A 139 17.07 16.37 7.48
N ALA A 140 17.99 15.78 8.26
CA ALA A 140 19.39 15.76 7.90
C ALA A 140 19.63 15.07 6.55
N ALA A 141 19.00 13.92 6.34
CA ALA A 141 19.07 13.20 5.07
C ALA A 141 18.41 13.98 3.92
N LEU A 142 17.26 14.60 4.14
CA LEU A 142 16.59 15.42 3.11
C LEU A 142 17.45 16.64 2.72
N GLN A 143 18.14 17.27 3.66
CA GLN A 143 19.07 18.36 3.37
C GLN A 143 20.25 17.90 2.51
N GLU A 144 20.82 16.71 2.78
CA GLU A 144 21.84 16.12 1.92
C GLU A 144 21.31 15.84 0.50
N GLN A 145 20.07 15.38 0.39
CA GLN A 145 19.42 15.08 -0.89
C GLN A 145 19.16 16.34 -1.73
N THR A 146 19.03 17.54 -1.12
CA THR A 146 18.89 18.79 -1.89
C THR A 146 20.10 19.08 -2.76
N VAL A 147 21.29 18.59 -2.37
CA VAL A 147 22.53 18.74 -3.14
C VAL A 147 22.65 17.69 -4.25
N HIS A 148 21.99 16.56 -4.09
CA HIS A 148 22.07 15.39 -4.98
C HIS A 148 20.70 14.91 -5.43
N LEU A 149 19.73 15.83 -5.52
CA LEU A 149 18.36 15.50 -5.88
C LEU A 149 18.28 14.80 -7.21
N ARG A 150 17.62 13.69 -7.15
CA ARG A 150 17.26 12.91 -8.31
C ARG A 150 16.21 13.63 -9.16
N ASP A 151 16.15 13.19 -10.38
CA ASP A 151 15.46 13.71 -11.53
C ASP A 151 14.14 14.41 -11.27
N GLU A 152 13.28 13.84 -10.45
CA GLU A 152 11.91 14.33 -10.32
C GLU A 152 11.84 15.68 -9.62
N LEU A 153 12.61 15.86 -8.53
CA LEU A 153 12.59 17.12 -7.76
C LEU A 153 13.34 18.23 -8.48
N VAL A 154 14.43 17.87 -9.18
CA VAL A 154 15.18 18.83 -10.01
C VAL A 154 14.35 19.26 -11.23
N LEU A 155 13.75 18.31 -11.93
CA LEU A 155 12.91 18.57 -13.11
C LEU A 155 11.66 19.41 -12.78
N LEU A 156 11.11 19.22 -11.57
CA LEU A 156 9.92 19.94 -11.13
C LEU A 156 10.24 21.23 -10.38
N ASN A 157 11.51 21.46 -10.05
CA ASN A 157 11.98 22.60 -9.26
C ASN A 157 11.15 22.81 -7.97
N LEU A 158 10.94 21.72 -7.22
CA LEU A 158 10.06 21.71 -6.07
C LEU A 158 10.83 22.07 -4.79
N PRO A 159 10.29 22.96 -3.94
CA PRO A 159 10.89 23.27 -2.66
C PRO A 159 10.74 22.07 -1.71
N ILE A 160 11.83 21.74 -1.00
CA ILE A 160 11.78 20.74 0.07
C ILE A 160 11.63 21.48 1.39
N GLU A 161 10.42 21.50 1.91
CA GLU A 161 10.17 22.00 3.26
C GLU A 161 10.65 20.98 4.31
N PRO A 162 11.13 21.45 5.49
CA PRO A 162 11.52 20.55 6.56
C PRO A 162 10.35 19.67 7.03
N TRP A 163 10.67 18.42 7.34
CA TRP A 163 9.72 17.49 7.94
C TRP A 163 9.43 17.90 9.38
N GLN A 164 8.16 18.10 9.70
CA GLN A 164 7.70 18.33 11.06
C GLN A 164 7.31 16.99 11.70
N PRO A 165 7.51 16.80 13.03
CA PRO A 165 7.18 15.52 13.68
C PRO A 165 5.72 15.06 13.46
N TRP A 166 4.77 15.99 13.46
CA TRP A 166 3.35 15.68 13.22
C TRP A 166 3.03 15.26 11.77
N HIS A 167 3.93 15.49 10.79
CA HIS A 167 3.74 14.97 9.43
C HIS A 167 3.66 13.46 9.40
N SER A 168 4.38 12.77 10.28
CA SER A 168 4.29 11.32 10.42
C SER A 168 2.90 10.85 10.83
N LEU A 169 2.24 11.59 11.71
CA LEU A 169 0.85 11.31 12.10
C LEU A 169 -0.16 11.67 11.00
N ALA A 170 0.11 12.69 10.21
CA ALA A 170 -0.73 12.99 9.04
C ALA A 170 -0.65 11.87 8.01
N LEU A 171 0.55 11.33 7.78
CA LEU A 171 0.75 10.19 6.89
C LEU A 171 0.09 8.92 7.44
N GLU A 172 0.16 8.66 8.73
CA GLU A 172 -0.57 7.56 9.38
C GLU A 172 -2.07 7.65 9.09
N ARG A 173 -2.68 8.84 9.24
CA ARG A 173 -4.10 9.08 8.93
C ARG A 173 -4.43 8.87 7.46
N LEU A 174 -3.58 9.35 6.57
CA LEU A 174 -3.77 9.08 5.14
C LEU A 174 -3.78 7.58 4.86
N LEU A 175 -2.85 6.84 5.45
CA LEU A 175 -2.80 5.39 5.31
C LEU A 175 -4.03 4.70 5.90
N ALA A 176 -4.59 5.20 6.99
CA ALA A 176 -5.86 4.72 7.54
C ALA A 176 -7.04 5.06 6.62
N LEU A 177 -7.06 6.27 6.06
CA LEU A 177 -8.08 6.70 5.10
C LEU A 177 -8.17 5.77 3.88
N LEU A 178 -7.04 5.26 3.40
CA LEU A 178 -7.01 4.31 2.28
C LEU A 178 -7.66 2.95 2.59
N ALA A 179 -7.98 2.68 3.86
CA ALA A 179 -8.67 1.46 4.30
C ALA A 179 -10.18 1.66 4.53
N LEU A 180 -10.73 2.85 4.25
CA LEU A 180 -12.16 3.17 4.43
C LEU A 180 -13.15 2.36 3.58
N PRO A 181 -12.82 1.88 2.36
CA PRO A 181 -13.82 1.42 1.39
C PRO A 181 -14.77 0.33 1.86
N ASP A 182 -14.38 -0.50 2.81
CA ASP A 182 -15.20 -1.63 3.24
C ASP A 182 -16.20 -1.29 4.36
N SER A 183 -16.07 -0.14 4.99
CA SER A 183 -16.85 0.24 6.19
C SER A 183 -17.76 1.45 5.99
N ILE A 184 -17.55 2.21 4.93
CA ILE A 184 -18.34 3.40 4.61
C ILE A 184 -18.96 3.23 3.23
N ASP A 185 -20.16 3.76 3.08
CA ASP A 185 -20.77 3.93 1.77
C ASP A 185 -19.85 4.80 0.88
N THR A 186 -19.06 4.11 0.05
CA THR A 186 -18.13 4.75 -0.88
C THR A 186 -18.85 5.53 -1.98
N ALA A 187 -20.18 5.40 -2.09
CA ALA A 187 -21.01 6.21 -2.98
C ALA A 187 -21.17 7.65 -2.49
N LEU A 188 -20.78 7.97 -1.24
CA LEU A 188 -20.81 9.34 -0.75
C LEU A 188 -20.03 10.28 -1.69
N PRO A 189 -20.65 11.37 -2.17
CA PRO A 189 -20.00 12.33 -3.06
C PRO A 189 -18.71 12.91 -2.48
N LEU A 190 -18.64 13.05 -1.16
CA LEU A 190 -17.44 13.49 -0.45
C LEU A 190 -16.22 12.59 -0.75
N LEU A 191 -16.41 11.27 -0.89
CA LEU A 191 -15.34 10.32 -1.10
C LEU A 191 -15.01 10.07 -2.58
N ALA A 192 -15.68 10.74 -3.52
CA ALA A 192 -15.39 10.59 -4.95
C ALA A 192 -13.92 10.90 -5.30
N PRO A 193 -13.26 11.93 -4.74
CA PRO A 193 -11.83 12.17 -4.97
C PRO A 193 -10.94 11.05 -4.44
N LEU A 194 -11.31 10.42 -3.31
CA LEU A 194 -10.61 9.25 -2.76
C LEU A 194 -10.70 8.06 -3.70
N ARG A 195 -11.88 7.79 -4.26
CA ARG A 195 -12.05 6.71 -5.25
C ARG A 195 -11.21 6.93 -6.49
N ALA A 196 -11.20 8.15 -7.03
CA ALA A 196 -10.35 8.51 -8.16
C ALA A 196 -8.86 8.32 -7.82
N TRP A 197 -8.44 8.70 -6.63
CA TRP A 197 -7.08 8.53 -6.16
C TRP A 197 -6.72 7.05 -5.97
N LEU A 198 -7.59 6.24 -5.37
CA LEU A 198 -7.43 4.79 -5.23
C LEU A 198 -7.36 4.08 -6.58
N HIS A 199 -8.12 4.54 -7.57
CA HIS A 199 -8.04 4.01 -8.93
C HIS A 199 -6.67 4.24 -9.57
N LEU A 200 -6.04 5.37 -9.29
CA LEU A 200 -4.70 5.70 -9.80
C LEU A 200 -3.59 4.95 -9.05
N TYR A 201 -3.64 4.95 -7.72
CA TYR A 201 -2.54 4.49 -6.87
C TYR A 201 -2.74 3.09 -6.30
N GLY A 202 -3.91 2.50 -6.52
CA GLY A 202 -4.29 1.21 -5.96
C GLY A 202 -4.81 1.31 -4.52
N PHE A 203 -5.00 0.18 -3.90
CA PHE A 203 -5.65 0.03 -2.60
C PHE A 203 -4.75 -0.71 -1.62
N ARG A 204 -5.14 -0.68 -0.35
CA ARG A 204 -4.47 -1.41 0.72
C ARG A 204 -5.15 -2.74 0.96
N HIS A 205 -4.32 -3.76 1.18
CA HIS A 205 -4.79 -5.10 1.47
C HIS A 205 -3.76 -5.82 2.34
N SER A 206 -4.10 -6.09 3.57
CA SER A 206 -3.21 -6.79 4.50
C SER A 206 -3.91 -7.98 5.12
N VAL A 207 -3.17 -9.08 5.24
CA VAL A 207 -3.63 -10.32 5.87
C VAL A 207 -2.49 -10.98 6.61
N ALA A 208 -2.79 -11.60 7.73
CA ALA A 208 -1.87 -12.44 8.46
C ALA A 208 -2.56 -13.71 8.93
N TRP A 209 -1.83 -14.80 9.01
CA TRP A 209 -2.31 -16.01 9.66
C TRP A 209 -1.20 -16.75 10.38
N ILE A 210 -1.58 -17.47 11.40
CA ILE A 210 -0.73 -18.40 12.14
C ILE A 210 -1.33 -19.78 11.94
N HIS A 211 -0.49 -20.77 11.65
CA HIS A 211 -0.86 -22.16 11.63
C HIS A 211 0.25 -23.03 12.21
N THR A 212 -0.08 -24.25 12.61
CA THR A 212 0.91 -25.21 13.07
C THR A 212 1.53 -25.91 11.87
N GLY A 213 2.83 -25.75 11.71
CA GLY A 213 3.60 -26.43 10.67
C GLY A 213 3.82 -27.93 11.00
N PRO A 214 4.43 -28.69 10.07
CA PRO A 214 4.62 -30.14 10.21
C PRO A 214 5.39 -30.57 11.45
N ASN A 215 6.29 -29.73 11.94
CA ASN A 215 7.12 -30.00 13.13
C ASN A 215 6.49 -29.45 14.43
N GLN A 216 5.18 -29.23 14.48
CA GLN A 216 4.48 -28.59 15.58
C GLN A 216 4.99 -27.16 15.90
N GLN A 217 5.77 -26.57 15.01
CA GLN A 217 6.25 -25.20 15.15
C GLN A 217 5.23 -24.24 14.52
N PRO A 218 4.94 -23.12 15.17
CA PRO A 218 4.07 -22.12 14.58
C PRO A 218 4.75 -21.46 13.37
N VAL A 219 3.99 -21.34 12.30
CA VAL A 219 4.36 -20.57 11.10
C VAL A 219 3.47 -19.35 11.04
N PHE A 220 4.07 -18.19 11.01
CA PHE A 220 3.40 -16.92 10.96
C PHE A 220 3.59 -16.27 9.58
N PHE A 221 2.54 -16.26 8.79
CA PHE A 221 2.52 -15.62 7.48
C PHE A 221 1.96 -14.21 7.57
N GLN A 222 2.52 -13.32 6.75
CA GLN A 222 2.09 -11.93 6.65
C GLN A 222 2.18 -11.46 5.21
N ARG A 223 1.19 -10.69 4.77
CA ARG A 223 1.19 -10.03 3.46
C ARG A 223 0.65 -8.60 3.60
N HIS A 224 1.41 -7.66 3.10
CA HIS A 224 1.06 -6.25 3.08
C HIS A 224 1.12 -5.72 1.65
N VAL A 225 0.03 -5.16 1.18
CA VAL A 225 -0.10 -4.56 -0.15
C VAL A 225 -0.62 -3.12 0.01
N TYR A 226 0.11 -2.16 -0.53
CA TYR A 226 -0.19 -0.73 -0.42
C TYR A 226 -0.30 -0.05 -1.79
N GLY A 227 -0.86 -0.74 -2.76
CA GLY A 227 -1.19 -0.20 -4.07
C GLY A 227 -0.16 -0.46 -5.16
N ASN A 228 -0.30 0.24 -6.27
CA ASN A 228 0.41 0.02 -7.53
C ASN A 228 1.53 1.04 -7.76
N LEU A 229 2.10 1.61 -6.72
CA LEU A 229 3.18 2.58 -6.86
C LEU A 229 4.49 1.90 -7.28
N ALA A 230 5.15 2.43 -8.29
CA ALA A 230 6.47 2.00 -8.72
C ALA A 230 7.60 2.51 -7.80
N LEU A 231 7.28 2.82 -6.56
CA LEU A 231 8.21 3.38 -5.58
C LEU A 231 8.35 2.44 -4.40
N PRO A 232 9.55 2.35 -3.79
CA PRO A 232 9.74 1.56 -2.59
C PRO A 232 8.87 2.11 -1.45
N PHE A 233 8.09 1.23 -0.85
CA PHE A 233 7.16 1.59 0.21
C PHE A 233 7.58 1.05 1.57
N PHE A 234 8.35 -0.02 1.60
CA PHE A 234 8.79 -0.67 2.84
C PHE A 234 10.31 -0.61 2.97
N GLN A 235 10.79 -0.46 4.19
CA GLN A 235 12.19 -0.60 4.55
C GLN A 235 12.32 -1.59 5.71
N GLU A 236 13.14 -2.61 5.53
CA GLU A 236 13.48 -3.51 6.62
C GLU A 236 14.68 -2.97 7.40
N VAL A 237 14.55 -2.98 8.73
CA VAL A 237 15.55 -2.48 9.66
C VAL A 237 15.79 -3.51 10.76
N LEU A 238 17.05 -3.84 11.01
CA LEU A 238 17.48 -4.52 12.22
C LEU A 238 18.05 -3.47 13.18
N LEU A 239 17.30 -3.16 14.20
CA LEU A 239 17.59 -2.09 15.15
C LEU A 239 18.17 -2.66 16.43
N ASN A 240 19.42 -2.34 16.70
CA ASN A 240 20.12 -2.76 17.93
C ASN A 240 20.43 -1.52 18.78
N TYR A 241 19.93 -1.47 20.00
CA TYR A 241 20.28 -0.43 20.95
C TYR A 241 20.13 -0.98 22.38
N GLU A 242 20.97 -0.51 23.28
CA GLU A 242 21.05 -1.04 24.63
C GLU A 242 21.19 -2.58 24.60
N ASN A 243 20.26 -3.31 25.20
CA ASN A 243 20.24 -4.78 25.19
C ASN A 243 19.15 -5.35 24.24
N SER A 244 18.55 -4.51 23.40
CA SER A 244 17.46 -4.89 22.51
C SER A 244 17.96 -5.14 21.09
N SER A 245 17.44 -6.17 20.46
CA SER A 245 17.60 -6.45 19.03
C SER A 245 16.23 -6.67 18.43
N ILE A 246 15.84 -5.80 17.49
CA ILE A 246 14.47 -5.75 16.96
C ILE A 246 14.56 -5.73 15.44
N TRP A 247 13.92 -6.68 14.79
CA TRP A 247 13.72 -6.63 13.35
C TRP A 247 12.36 -6.00 13.03
N LEU A 248 12.35 -5.07 12.09
CA LEU A 248 11.16 -4.30 11.71
C LEU A 248 11.02 -4.22 10.19
N VAL A 249 9.81 -4.33 9.72
CA VAL A 249 9.37 -3.75 8.43
C VAL A 249 8.75 -2.41 8.73
N THR A 250 9.33 -1.35 8.20
CA THR A 250 8.89 0.02 8.47
C THR A 250 8.26 0.63 7.22
N ILE A 251 7.39 1.60 7.43
CA ILE A 251 6.88 2.48 6.36
C ILE A 251 7.60 3.81 6.49
N PRO A 252 8.50 4.17 5.55
CA PRO A 252 9.21 5.44 5.58
C PRO A 252 8.25 6.63 5.71
N GLY A 253 8.62 7.58 6.58
CA GLY A 253 7.77 8.74 6.91
C GLY A 253 6.86 8.53 8.11
N THR A 254 6.75 7.29 8.60
CA THR A 254 5.96 6.95 9.78
C THR A 254 6.79 6.19 10.80
N LEU A 255 6.21 5.97 11.98
CA LEU A 255 6.68 4.97 12.95
C LEU A 255 5.69 3.80 13.01
N LEU A 256 5.14 3.42 11.86
CA LEU A 256 4.34 2.22 11.71
C LEU A 256 5.25 1.04 11.35
N PHE A 257 5.02 -0.07 12.04
CA PHE A 257 5.77 -1.31 11.88
C PHE A 257 4.83 -2.43 11.47
N PRO A 258 4.47 -2.52 10.17
CA PRO A 258 3.54 -3.55 9.68
C PRO A 258 3.93 -4.96 10.07
N ALA A 259 5.23 -5.23 10.14
CA ALA A 259 5.77 -6.49 10.66
C ALA A 259 6.94 -6.20 11.60
N GLY A 260 7.11 -7.04 12.58
CA GLY A 260 8.26 -6.93 13.48
C GLY A 260 8.44 -8.18 14.33
N GLN A 261 9.65 -8.29 14.85
CA GLN A 261 10.02 -9.37 15.76
C GLN A 261 11.04 -8.87 16.78
N THR A 262 10.80 -9.20 18.04
CA THR A 262 11.75 -9.08 19.15
C THR A 262 12.22 -10.49 19.57
N GLU A 263 12.97 -10.58 20.66
CA GLU A 263 13.31 -11.88 21.25
C GLU A 263 12.09 -12.63 21.82
N ARG A 264 11.00 -11.93 22.12
CA ARG A 264 9.85 -12.52 22.86
C ARG A 264 8.58 -12.60 22.04
N GLN A 265 8.45 -11.82 20.99
CA GLN A 265 7.21 -11.75 20.22
C GLN A 265 7.46 -11.38 18.76
N ALA A 266 6.51 -11.76 17.90
CA ALA A 266 6.39 -11.29 16.54
C ALA A 266 4.98 -10.77 16.29
N TRP A 267 4.84 -9.80 15.40
CA TRP A 267 3.53 -9.22 15.08
C TRP A 267 3.40 -8.88 13.61
N CYS A 268 2.15 -8.84 13.19
CA CYS A 268 1.67 -8.21 11.98
C CYS A 268 0.64 -7.16 12.35
N LEU A 269 0.84 -5.92 11.95
CA LEU A 269 -0.09 -4.83 12.18
C LEU A 269 -0.45 -4.15 10.87
N PHE A 270 -1.69 -3.75 10.75
CA PHE A 270 -2.19 -2.94 9.65
C PHE A 270 -3.26 -1.97 10.12
N LEU A 271 -3.32 -0.84 9.47
CA LEU A 271 -4.36 0.15 9.73
C LEU A 271 -5.69 -0.33 9.13
N THR A 272 -6.77 -0.06 9.84
CA THR A 272 -8.13 -0.34 9.38
C THR A 272 -9.03 0.81 9.78
N SER A 273 -9.99 1.12 8.96
CA SER A 273 -11.02 2.12 9.27
C SER A 273 -12.38 1.48 9.53
N HIS A 274 -12.41 0.22 9.95
CA HIS A 274 -13.66 -0.50 10.15
C HIS A 274 -14.58 0.17 11.19
N ARG A 275 -14.04 1.01 12.08
CA ARG A 275 -14.81 1.82 13.02
C ARG A 275 -15.43 3.07 12.41
N ALA A 276 -15.00 3.45 11.22
CA ALA A 276 -15.62 4.58 10.52
C ALA A 276 -17.08 4.23 10.18
N ARG A 277 -17.97 5.16 10.43
CA ARG A 277 -19.41 5.00 10.20
C ARG A 277 -20.09 6.30 9.88
N THR A 278 -21.19 6.21 9.15
CA THR A 278 -22.09 7.33 8.94
C THR A 278 -23.34 7.16 9.78
N GLU A 279 -23.79 8.25 10.37
CA GLU A 279 -25.00 8.29 11.21
C GLU A 279 -25.90 9.44 10.75
N GLN A 280 -27.22 9.30 10.93
CA GLN A 280 -28.19 10.37 10.69
C GLN A 280 -28.68 10.88 12.03
N HIS A 281 -28.64 12.19 12.20
CA HIS A 281 -29.09 12.87 13.40
C HIS A 281 -30.04 14.00 13.05
N PRO A 282 -31.03 14.31 13.90
CA PRO A 282 -31.76 15.57 13.81
C PRO A 282 -30.77 16.75 13.93
N ARG A 283 -30.84 17.72 13.03
CA ARG A 283 -29.92 18.88 13.03
C ARG A 283 -29.89 19.60 14.37
N ALA A 284 -31.06 19.75 15.00
CA ALA A 284 -31.21 20.41 16.31
C ALA A 284 -30.55 19.62 17.47
N SER A 285 -30.25 18.34 17.31
CA SER A 285 -29.64 17.51 18.37
C SER A 285 -28.13 17.60 18.45
N LEU A 286 -27.47 18.21 17.45
CA LEU A 286 -26.03 18.33 17.38
C LEU A 286 -25.58 19.79 17.60
N PRO A 287 -24.60 20.04 18.48
CA PRO A 287 -23.98 21.35 18.66
C PRO A 287 -23.03 21.64 17.50
N LEU A 288 -23.58 22.00 16.34
CA LEU A 288 -22.83 22.29 15.13
C LEU A 288 -22.00 23.55 15.27
N GLN A 289 -20.72 23.44 14.92
CA GLN A 289 -19.80 24.57 14.91
C GLN A 289 -19.20 24.75 13.53
N PRO A 290 -19.08 25.97 13.00
CA PRO A 290 -18.35 26.21 11.76
C PRO A 290 -16.86 26.00 11.97
N VAL A 291 -16.25 25.29 11.04
CA VAL A 291 -14.82 25.03 11.00
C VAL A 291 -14.28 25.49 9.66
N TYR A 292 -13.10 26.10 9.69
CA TYR A 292 -12.45 26.64 8.50
C TYR A 292 -11.08 26.00 8.33
N GLU A 293 -10.80 25.54 7.11
CA GLU A 293 -9.47 25.04 6.70
C GLU A 293 -8.96 25.85 5.51
N ARG A 294 -7.65 26.06 5.46
CA ARG A 294 -6.99 26.80 4.37
C ARG A 294 -6.40 25.81 3.38
N LEU A 295 -6.86 25.89 2.15
CA LEU A 295 -6.37 25.11 1.03
C LEU A 295 -5.49 26.02 0.15
N ARG A 296 -4.22 25.65 -0.01
CA ARG A 296 -3.27 26.39 -0.83
C ARG A 296 -3.42 25.98 -2.30
N LEU A 297 -3.49 26.94 -3.18
CA LEU A 297 -3.62 26.74 -4.62
C LEU A 297 -2.26 26.75 -5.33
N PRO A 298 -2.15 26.20 -6.55
CA PRO A 298 -0.91 26.25 -7.33
C PRO A 298 -0.40 27.67 -7.63
N SER A 299 -1.28 28.66 -7.62
CA SER A 299 -0.94 30.09 -7.76
C SER A 299 -0.24 30.67 -6.52
N GLY A 300 -0.24 29.94 -5.40
CA GLY A 300 0.17 30.46 -4.09
C GLY A 300 -0.96 31.14 -3.29
N ASP A 301 -2.14 31.32 -3.91
CA ASP A 301 -3.30 31.85 -3.21
C ASP A 301 -3.87 30.80 -2.25
N GLU A 302 -4.64 31.28 -1.25
CA GLU A 302 -5.35 30.42 -0.31
C GLU A 302 -6.86 30.46 -0.55
N ARG A 303 -7.49 29.30 -0.52
CA ARG A 303 -8.95 29.15 -0.51
C ARG A 303 -9.40 28.70 0.87
N LEU A 304 -10.38 29.42 1.44
CA LEU A 304 -10.98 29.02 2.69
C LEU A 304 -12.08 27.98 2.44
N LEU A 305 -11.94 26.80 3.03
CA LEU A 305 -12.97 25.77 3.05
C LEU A 305 -13.80 25.95 4.33
N HIS A 306 -15.11 25.99 4.17
CA HIS A 306 -16.06 26.08 5.28
C HIS A 306 -16.78 24.75 5.46
N MET A 307 -16.73 24.20 6.67
CA MET A 307 -17.36 22.95 7.07
C MET A 307 -18.12 23.14 8.37
N GLU A 308 -19.02 22.21 8.67
CA GLU A 308 -19.68 22.11 9.98
C GLU A 308 -19.16 20.84 10.68
N GLN A 309 -18.87 20.97 11.97
CA GLN A 309 -18.43 19.87 12.82
C GLN A 309 -19.21 19.87 14.13
N ALA A 310 -19.53 18.69 14.63
CA ALA A 310 -20.13 18.49 15.94
C ALA A 310 -19.25 17.55 16.75
N ALA A 311 -18.45 18.09 17.66
CA ALA A 311 -17.50 17.33 18.49
C ALA A 311 -16.63 16.35 17.64
N ALA A 312 -16.94 15.05 17.72
CA ALA A 312 -16.22 13.98 17.02
C ALA A 312 -16.68 13.74 15.58
N TYR A 313 -17.68 14.46 15.09
CA TYR A 313 -18.35 14.19 13.82
C TYR A 313 -18.07 15.27 12.79
N LEU A 314 -17.79 14.86 11.55
CA LEU A 314 -17.84 15.73 10.39
C LEU A 314 -19.24 15.69 9.77
N VAL A 315 -19.83 16.85 9.56
CA VAL A 315 -21.14 16.95 8.90
C VAL A 315 -20.96 16.80 7.39
N LEU A 316 -21.65 15.82 6.83
CA LEU A 316 -21.76 15.61 5.39
C LEU A 316 -22.90 16.48 4.87
N ARG A 317 -22.62 17.32 3.86
CA ARG A 317 -23.67 18.15 3.25
C ARG A 317 -24.62 17.28 2.44
N GLU A 318 -25.82 17.05 2.96
CA GLU A 318 -26.93 16.47 2.22
C GLU A 318 -28.17 17.41 2.29
N PRO A 319 -29.00 17.41 1.23
CA PRO A 319 -30.10 18.35 1.12
C PRO A 319 -31.38 17.96 1.91
N VAL A 320 -31.23 17.34 3.07
CA VAL A 320 -32.41 17.01 3.92
C VAL A 320 -32.57 18.11 4.96
N PRO A 321 -33.71 18.82 5.00
CA PRO A 321 -33.85 20.06 5.79
C PRO A 321 -33.65 19.91 7.30
N ASP A 322 -34.13 18.81 7.89
CA ASP A 322 -34.17 18.65 9.36
C ASP A 322 -33.21 17.59 9.91
N THR A 323 -32.49 16.89 9.05
CA THR A 323 -31.52 15.88 9.44
C THR A 323 -30.15 16.17 8.85
N VAL A 324 -29.13 15.85 9.59
CA VAL A 324 -27.73 15.88 9.12
C VAL A 324 -27.16 14.48 9.11
N ARG A 325 -26.49 14.13 8.03
CA ARG A 325 -25.66 12.95 7.97
C ARG A 325 -24.27 13.32 8.44
N VAL A 326 -23.72 12.55 9.34
CA VAL A 326 -22.41 12.79 9.92
C VAL A 326 -21.49 11.59 9.66
N LEU A 327 -20.20 11.87 9.51
CA LEU A 327 -19.14 10.88 9.47
C LEU A 327 -18.44 10.88 10.82
N TRP A 328 -18.36 9.73 11.46
CA TRP A 328 -17.44 9.46 12.54
C TRP A 328 -16.31 8.54 12.04
N TRP A 329 -15.09 8.95 12.29
CA TRP A 329 -13.89 8.20 11.99
C TRP A 329 -12.78 8.56 12.98
N PRO A 330 -11.99 7.59 13.51
CA PRO A 330 -10.90 7.90 14.46
C PRO A 330 -9.92 8.96 13.95
N GLY A 331 -9.62 8.99 12.64
CA GLY A 331 -8.74 10.00 12.04
C GLY A 331 -9.22 11.45 12.17
N LEU A 332 -10.50 11.68 12.48
CA LEU A 332 -11.04 13.02 12.78
C LEU A 332 -10.75 13.46 14.23
N GLN A 333 -10.15 12.59 15.04
CA GLN A 333 -9.88 12.83 16.44
C GLN A 333 -8.40 13.14 16.68
N PRO A 334 -8.05 13.89 17.72
CA PRO A 334 -6.66 14.16 18.12
C PRO A 334 -6.04 12.97 18.87
N ILE A 335 -6.16 11.77 18.34
CA ILE A 335 -5.65 10.52 18.90
C ILE A 335 -4.70 9.83 17.92
N SER A 336 -3.82 8.99 18.43
CA SER A 336 -2.91 8.17 17.63
C SER A 336 -2.62 6.86 18.37
N ASP A 337 -2.46 5.80 17.60
CA ASP A 337 -2.05 4.48 18.09
C ASP A 337 -0.53 4.38 18.33
N LEU A 338 0.23 5.44 18.07
CA LEU A 338 1.69 5.40 18.05
C LEU A 338 2.30 4.88 19.36
N SER A 339 1.76 5.29 20.52
CA SER A 339 2.26 4.80 21.80
C SER A 339 2.06 3.29 21.95
N ALA A 340 0.95 2.74 21.45
CA ALA A 340 0.68 1.32 21.44
C ALA A 340 1.62 0.57 20.46
N TRP A 341 1.89 1.13 19.29
CA TRP A 341 2.85 0.57 18.34
C TRP A 341 4.26 0.51 18.92
N LEU A 342 4.69 1.57 19.60
CA LEU A 342 6.00 1.62 20.24
C LEU A 342 6.10 0.67 21.44
N ALA A 343 5.00 0.41 22.16
CA ALA A 343 5.00 -0.54 23.27
C ALA A 343 5.28 -1.99 22.81
N LEU A 344 5.00 -2.35 21.55
CA LEU A 344 5.39 -3.66 21.01
C LEU A 344 6.91 -3.86 20.97
N LEU A 345 7.68 -2.78 20.87
CA LEU A 345 9.14 -2.84 20.81
C LEU A 345 9.78 -3.16 22.17
N THR A 346 9.06 -2.93 23.25
CA THR A 346 9.55 -3.09 24.63
C THR A 346 9.08 -4.38 25.30
N ASP A 347 8.48 -5.30 24.54
CA ASP A 347 7.95 -6.57 25.04
C ASP A 347 6.94 -6.44 26.19
N GLN A 348 6.32 -5.27 26.35
CA GLN A 348 5.30 -5.07 27.35
C GLN A 348 4.01 -5.79 26.95
N THR A 349 3.49 -6.59 27.86
CA THR A 349 2.25 -7.36 27.69
C THR A 349 0.99 -6.52 27.91
N ALA A 350 1.05 -5.22 27.66
CA ALA A 350 -0.11 -4.34 27.87
C ALA A 350 -1.28 -4.72 26.96
N SER A 351 -2.48 -4.60 27.48
CA SER A 351 -3.70 -4.67 26.67
C SER A 351 -3.72 -3.49 25.69
N PHE A 352 -3.50 -3.78 24.41
CA PHE A 352 -3.49 -2.74 23.38
C PHE A 352 -4.92 -2.38 23.00
N GLN A 353 -5.31 -1.14 23.24
CA GLN A 353 -6.44 -0.54 22.56
C GLN A 353 -5.92 0.24 21.36
N LEU A 354 -6.18 -0.29 20.18
CA LEU A 354 -5.88 0.39 18.93
C LEU A 354 -7.15 1.07 18.40
N PHE A 355 -7.03 2.32 17.98
CA PHE A 355 -8.15 3.08 17.41
C PHE A 355 -8.33 2.80 15.92
N ASP A 356 -7.24 2.82 15.16
CA ASP A 356 -7.20 2.55 13.71
C ASP A 356 -6.29 1.37 13.36
N GLY A 357 -5.58 0.80 14.33
CA GLY A 357 -4.71 -0.35 14.13
C GLY A 357 -5.39 -1.67 14.47
N THR A 358 -5.02 -2.71 13.75
CA THR A 358 -5.42 -4.09 14.05
C THR A 358 -4.30 -5.04 13.64
N GLY A 359 -4.38 -6.29 14.04
CA GLY A 359 -3.40 -7.28 13.62
C GLY A 359 -3.40 -8.54 14.44
N LEU A 360 -2.25 -9.22 14.36
CA LEU A 360 -2.02 -10.49 14.99
C LEU A 360 -0.62 -10.50 15.63
N ARG A 361 -0.54 -10.98 16.87
CA ARG A 361 0.70 -11.13 17.62
C ARG A 361 0.87 -12.60 18.03
N ILE A 362 2.10 -13.07 18.00
CA ILE A 362 2.50 -14.36 18.58
C ILE A 362 3.63 -14.15 19.58
N GLU A 363 3.52 -14.78 20.72
CA GLU A 363 4.56 -14.79 21.75
C GLU A 363 5.49 -16.00 21.60
N ALA A 364 6.67 -15.92 22.20
CA ALA A 364 7.65 -17.01 22.25
C ALA A 364 7.08 -18.30 22.86
N THR A 365 6.05 -18.18 23.69
CA THR A 365 5.28 -19.30 24.27
C THR A 365 4.40 -20.04 23.26
N GLY A 366 4.25 -19.49 22.04
CA GLY A 366 3.32 -19.99 21.02
C GLY A 366 1.89 -19.43 21.15
N GLN A 367 1.61 -18.62 22.17
CA GLN A 367 0.31 -17.98 22.32
C GLN A 367 0.13 -16.89 21.26
N SER A 368 -1.04 -16.89 20.62
CA SER A 368 -1.42 -15.87 19.64
C SER A 368 -2.51 -14.96 20.19
N GLN A 369 -2.46 -13.68 19.83
CA GLN A 369 -3.42 -12.68 20.24
C GLN A 369 -3.83 -11.80 19.05
N VAL A 370 -5.13 -11.60 18.88
CA VAL A 370 -5.68 -10.61 17.95
C VAL A 370 -5.54 -9.23 18.60
N LEU A 371 -4.98 -8.29 17.86
CA LEU A 371 -4.80 -6.90 18.28
C LEU A 371 -5.84 -6.01 17.62
N GLY A 372 -6.45 -5.12 18.37
CA GLY A 372 -7.49 -4.22 17.87
C GLY A 372 -8.75 -4.97 17.42
N THR A 373 -9.44 -4.42 16.41
CA THR A 373 -10.68 -5.02 15.87
C THR A 373 -10.54 -5.19 14.35
N PRO A 374 -10.14 -6.37 13.87
CA PRO A 374 -10.02 -6.64 12.44
C PRO A 374 -11.39 -6.80 11.77
N SER A 375 -11.43 -6.56 10.45
CA SER A 375 -12.64 -6.77 9.65
C SER A 375 -12.99 -8.25 9.51
N VAL A 376 -11.98 -9.12 9.55
CA VAL A 376 -12.13 -10.58 9.42
C VAL A 376 -11.26 -11.29 10.43
N VAL A 377 -11.86 -12.20 11.20
CA VAL A 377 -11.17 -13.18 12.06
C VAL A 377 -11.76 -14.54 11.76
N GLU A 378 -10.93 -15.44 11.25
CA GLU A 378 -11.37 -16.76 10.82
C GLU A 378 -10.46 -17.86 11.37
N PRO A 379 -11.01 -18.92 11.96
CA PRO A 379 -10.20 -20.07 12.33
C PRO A 379 -9.73 -20.83 11.08
N ILE A 380 -8.48 -21.27 11.12
CA ILE A 380 -7.88 -22.16 10.12
C ILE A 380 -7.25 -23.36 10.81
N PRO A 381 -6.90 -24.45 10.10
CA PRO A 381 -6.29 -25.61 10.74
C PRO A 381 -5.02 -25.25 11.50
N GLY A 382 -5.01 -25.55 12.79
CA GLY A 382 -3.87 -25.26 13.68
C GLY A 382 -3.61 -23.78 13.96
N GLY A 383 -4.61 -22.88 13.73
CA GLY A 383 -4.40 -21.48 13.97
C GLY A 383 -5.55 -20.55 13.61
N LEU A 384 -5.17 -19.33 13.20
CA LEU A 384 -6.07 -18.21 13.03
C LEU A 384 -5.62 -17.34 11.86
N LEU A 385 -6.58 -16.83 11.08
CA LEU A 385 -6.38 -15.80 10.07
C LEU A 385 -7.04 -14.49 10.51
N VAL A 386 -6.31 -13.40 10.35
CA VAL A 386 -6.78 -12.03 10.57
C VAL A 386 -6.63 -11.23 9.29
N GLY A 387 -7.65 -10.53 8.87
CA GLY A 387 -7.66 -9.82 7.60
C GLY A 387 -8.39 -8.48 7.63
N GLN A 388 -8.10 -7.67 6.62
CA GLN A 388 -8.60 -6.30 6.47
C GLN A 388 -9.88 -6.23 5.63
N THR A 389 -10.09 -7.17 4.71
CA THR A 389 -11.21 -7.16 3.77
C THR A 389 -12.02 -8.45 3.82
N PHE A 390 -13.27 -8.41 3.33
CA PHE A 390 -14.14 -9.59 3.29
C PHE A 390 -13.59 -10.76 2.44
N TRP A 391 -12.72 -10.49 1.48
CA TRP A 391 -12.03 -11.49 0.66
C TRP A 391 -11.24 -12.50 1.51
N HIS A 392 -10.75 -12.08 2.67
CA HIS A 392 -9.95 -12.92 3.56
C HIS A 392 -10.74 -14.10 4.17
N ARG A 393 -12.08 -14.04 4.20
CA ARG A 393 -12.93 -15.18 4.56
C ARG A 393 -12.79 -16.34 3.56
N TYR A 394 -12.69 -16.00 2.28
CA TYR A 394 -12.45 -16.98 1.23
C TYR A 394 -11.04 -17.56 1.29
N LEU A 395 -10.05 -16.75 1.63
CA LEU A 395 -8.69 -17.24 1.89
C LEU A 395 -8.67 -18.23 3.06
N ALA A 396 -9.34 -17.92 4.18
CA ALA A 396 -9.43 -18.81 5.32
C ALA A 396 -10.11 -20.14 4.95
N ARG A 397 -11.18 -20.11 4.16
CA ARG A 397 -11.84 -21.30 3.66
C ARG A 397 -10.91 -22.11 2.76
N ARG A 398 -10.19 -21.48 1.87
CA ARG A 398 -9.22 -22.14 0.98
C ARG A 398 -8.10 -22.81 1.77
N LEU A 399 -7.57 -22.15 2.81
CA LEU A 399 -6.56 -22.72 3.71
C LEU A 399 -7.07 -23.98 4.46
N ARG A 400 -8.40 -24.09 4.69
CA ARG A 400 -9.00 -25.31 5.30
C ARG A 400 -9.03 -26.49 4.34
N GLU A 401 -9.06 -26.25 3.03
CA GLU A 401 -9.11 -27.29 2.00
C GLU A 401 -7.71 -27.82 1.62
N LEU A 402 -6.67 -27.02 1.85
CA LEU A 402 -5.30 -27.34 1.47
C LEU A 402 -4.58 -28.13 2.58
N PRO A 403 -3.67 -29.03 2.20
CA PRO A 403 -2.81 -29.68 3.19
C PRO A 403 -1.92 -28.63 3.85
N LEU A 404 -1.76 -28.76 5.17
CA LEU A 404 -0.85 -27.88 5.92
C LEU A 404 0.60 -28.10 5.43
N SER A 405 1.18 -27.05 4.92
CA SER A 405 2.59 -27.00 4.49
C SER A 405 3.32 -25.92 5.29
N PRO A 406 4.60 -26.08 5.61
CA PRO A 406 5.41 -25.00 6.16
C PRO A 406 5.54 -23.84 5.18
N ASP A 407 5.51 -24.13 3.88
CA ASP A 407 5.47 -23.11 2.84
C ASP A 407 4.01 -22.84 2.48
N PRO A 408 3.55 -21.58 2.50
CA PRO A 408 2.22 -21.27 2.02
C PRO A 408 2.10 -21.70 0.57
N PRO A 409 0.89 -22.06 0.10
CA PRO A 409 0.67 -22.44 -1.28
C PRO A 409 0.97 -21.24 -2.18
N SER A 410 2.24 -21.11 -2.54
CA SER A 410 2.78 -19.98 -3.28
C SER A 410 2.26 -19.85 -4.71
N GLU A 411 1.53 -20.84 -5.18
CA GLU A 411 1.02 -20.93 -6.55
C GLU A 411 -0.50 -21.17 -6.63
N ASP A 412 -1.22 -21.04 -5.53
CA ASP A 412 -2.67 -21.21 -5.52
C ASP A 412 -3.39 -19.95 -5.98
N HIS A 413 -3.82 -19.95 -7.24
CA HIS A 413 -4.62 -18.89 -7.87
C HIS A 413 -6.13 -19.21 -7.89
N HIS A 414 -6.56 -20.28 -7.21
CA HIS A 414 -7.96 -20.67 -7.19
C HIS A 414 -8.77 -19.81 -6.23
N SER A 415 -9.92 -19.33 -6.69
CA SER A 415 -10.86 -18.49 -5.93
C SER A 415 -12.15 -19.20 -5.64
N LEU A 416 -12.39 -19.57 -4.40
CA LEU A 416 -13.67 -20.12 -3.96
C LEU A 416 -14.83 -19.12 -4.17
N TRP A 417 -14.55 -17.82 -3.99
CA TRP A 417 -15.54 -16.78 -4.25
C TRP A 417 -16.00 -16.79 -5.71
N ALA A 418 -15.05 -16.84 -6.65
CA ALA A 418 -15.37 -16.83 -8.06
C ALA A 418 -16.11 -18.09 -8.49
N THR A 419 -15.68 -19.27 -8.01
CA THR A 419 -16.31 -20.55 -8.28
C THR A 419 -17.77 -20.55 -7.82
N GLU A 420 -18.04 -20.15 -6.58
CA GLU A 420 -19.41 -20.09 -6.04
C GLU A 420 -20.28 -19.09 -6.81
N ARG A 421 -19.73 -17.91 -7.10
CA ARG A 421 -20.42 -16.87 -7.84
C ARG A 421 -20.71 -17.30 -9.28
N LEU A 422 -19.73 -17.86 -9.96
CA LEU A 422 -19.87 -18.35 -11.33
C LEU A 422 -20.95 -19.42 -11.43
N HIS A 423 -20.93 -20.43 -10.54
CA HIS A 423 -21.93 -21.50 -10.52
C HIS A 423 -23.35 -20.94 -10.41
N LEU A 424 -23.55 -19.99 -9.51
CA LEU A 424 -24.83 -19.31 -9.32
C LEU A 424 -25.28 -18.55 -10.58
N LEU A 425 -24.38 -17.78 -11.21
CA LEU A 425 -24.69 -16.99 -12.39
C LEU A 425 -24.97 -17.86 -13.62
N LEU A 426 -24.21 -18.94 -13.80
CA LEU A 426 -24.44 -19.89 -14.89
C LEU A 426 -25.77 -20.60 -14.76
N THR A 427 -26.18 -20.96 -13.54
CA THR A 427 -27.52 -21.55 -13.29
C THR A 427 -28.65 -20.61 -13.73
N LEU A 428 -28.46 -19.30 -13.62
CA LEU A 428 -29.44 -18.32 -14.11
C LEU A 428 -29.42 -18.16 -15.62
N LEU A 429 -28.28 -18.38 -16.28
CA LEU A 429 -28.09 -18.25 -17.72
C LEU A 429 -28.25 -19.55 -18.50
N ASP A 430 -28.68 -20.64 -17.87
CA ASP A 430 -28.77 -21.99 -18.47
C ASP A 430 -29.49 -22.07 -19.83
N THR A 431 -30.24 -21.06 -20.19
CA THR A 431 -30.93 -20.94 -21.48
C THR A 431 -30.50 -19.69 -22.24
N LEU A 432 -29.18 -19.49 -22.36
CA LEU A 432 -28.68 -18.37 -23.19
C LEU A 432 -28.91 -18.68 -24.68
N HIS A 433 -29.87 -18.00 -25.27
CA HIS A 433 -30.10 -18.04 -26.70
C HIS A 433 -29.52 -16.79 -27.35
N THR A 434 -28.43 -16.95 -28.05
CA THR A 434 -27.80 -15.88 -28.85
C THR A 434 -27.32 -16.43 -30.18
N SER A 435 -27.41 -15.63 -31.21
CA SER A 435 -26.84 -15.93 -32.53
C SER A 435 -25.40 -15.44 -32.67
N ASP A 436 -24.89 -14.66 -31.71
CA ASP A 436 -23.51 -14.18 -31.70
C ASP A 436 -22.57 -15.30 -31.24
N THR A 437 -21.70 -15.73 -32.16
CA THR A 437 -20.75 -16.83 -31.93
C THR A 437 -19.72 -16.51 -30.85
N LEU A 438 -19.29 -15.23 -30.74
CA LEU A 438 -18.34 -14.82 -29.71
C LEU A 438 -18.95 -14.88 -28.32
N ILE A 439 -20.24 -14.56 -28.17
CA ILE A 439 -20.95 -14.69 -26.89
C ILE A 439 -21.12 -16.17 -26.53
N GLN A 440 -21.38 -17.04 -27.50
CA GLN A 440 -21.44 -18.49 -27.29
C GLN A 440 -20.09 -19.04 -26.84
N GLU A 441 -18.99 -18.64 -27.48
CA GLU A 441 -17.63 -19.03 -27.11
C GLU A 441 -17.25 -18.50 -25.70
N ALA A 442 -17.56 -17.24 -25.40
CA ALA A 442 -17.33 -16.65 -24.08
C ALA A 442 -18.08 -17.44 -22.99
N TYR A 443 -19.32 -17.82 -23.25
CA TYR A 443 -20.11 -18.63 -22.34
C TYR A 443 -19.52 -20.04 -22.16
N ALA A 444 -18.99 -20.63 -23.23
CA ALA A 444 -18.31 -21.94 -23.16
C ALA A 444 -17.02 -21.84 -22.32
N PHE A 445 -16.25 -20.77 -22.44
CA PHE A 445 -15.10 -20.54 -21.57
C PHE A 445 -15.51 -20.40 -20.09
N LEU A 446 -16.57 -19.66 -19.80
CA LEU A 446 -17.07 -19.52 -18.42
C LEU A 446 -17.53 -20.87 -17.85
N ARG A 447 -18.24 -21.69 -18.62
CA ARG A 447 -18.70 -23.01 -18.16
C ARG A 447 -17.57 -23.99 -17.83
N ASN A 448 -16.45 -23.86 -18.53
CA ASN A 448 -15.28 -24.72 -18.36
C ASN A 448 -14.22 -24.13 -17.41
N TRP A 449 -14.45 -22.92 -16.90
CA TRP A 449 -13.51 -22.27 -15.99
C TRP A 449 -13.74 -22.74 -14.55
N ASP A 450 -12.66 -23.09 -13.90
CA ASP A 450 -12.67 -23.63 -12.53
C ASP A 450 -12.54 -22.57 -11.43
N GLY A 451 -12.45 -21.28 -11.77
CA GLY A 451 -12.21 -20.20 -10.80
C GLY A 451 -10.74 -19.89 -10.58
N THR A 452 -9.84 -20.43 -11.41
CA THR A 452 -8.40 -20.17 -11.31
C THR A 452 -7.98 -18.91 -12.09
N TYR A 453 -7.29 -17.99 -11.41
CA TYR A 453 -6.81 -16.70 -11.94
C TYR A 453 -5.32 -16.76 -12.33
N ASP A 454 -4.93 -17.77 -13.09
CA ASP A 454 -3.59 -17.77 -13.68
C ASP A 454 -3.50 -16.79 -14.87
N ARG A 455 -2.28 -16.52 -15.32
CA ARG A 455 -2.01 -15.56 -16.39
C ARG A 455 -2.74 -15.87 -17.69
N MET A 456 -2.92 -17.15 -17.99
CA MET A 456 -3.50 -17.64 -19.24
C MET A 456 -5.02 -17.75 -19.19
N SER A 457 -5.63 -17.55 -18.01
CA SER A 457 -7.06 -17.77 -17.79
C SER A 457 -7.92 -16.82 -18.64
N ILE A 458 -8.65 -17.38 -19.57
CA ILE A 458 -9.63 -16.64 -20.38
C ILE A 458 -10.93 -16.48 -19.59
N GLY A 459 -11.34 -17.53 -18.87
CA GLY A 459 -12.54 -17.50 -18.03
C GLY A 459 -12.50 -16.40 -16.98
N ALA A 460 -11.36 -16.19 -16.32
CA ALA A 460 -11.17 -15.09 -15.36
C ALA A 460 -11.43 -13.72 -16.01
N THR A 461 -10.86 -13.49 -17.19
CA THR A 461 -11.03 -12.24 -17.92
C THR A 461 -12.49 -11.97 -18.27
N ILE A 462 -13.19 -12.98 -18.80
CA ILE A 462 -14.60 -12.83 -19.17
C ILE A 462 -15.45 -12.60 -17.92
N PHE A 463 -15.20 -13.38 -16.86
CA PHE A 463 -15.94 -13.29 -15.60
C PHE A 463 -15.85 -11.92 -14.96
N GLU A 464 -14.64 -11.39 -14.78
CA GLU A 464 -14.42 -10.08 -14.16
C GLU A 464 -14.96 -8.93 -15.02
N THR A 465 -14.77 -9.01 -16.33
CA THR A 465 -15.32 -8.00 -17.25
C THR A 465 -16.85 -8.02 -17.20
N TRP A 466 -17.45 -9.20 -17.16
CA TRP A 466 -18.88 -9.39 -17.03
C TRP A 466 -19.44 -8.80 -15.74
N LEU A 467 -18.81 -9.10 -14.59
CA LEU A 467 -19.22 -8.53 -13.30
C LEU A 467 -19.04 -7.00 -13.26
N ALA A 468 -17.97 -6.48 -13.84
CA ALA A 468 -17.74 -5.04 -13.91
C ALA A 468 -18.85 -4.31 -14.72
N HIS A 469 -19.28 -4.88 -15.86
CA HIS A 469 -20.41 -4.34 -16.63
C HIS A 469 -21.74 -4.44 -15.89
N TYR A 470 -21.97 -5.53 -15.16
CA TYR A 470 -23.15 -5.63 -14.31
C TYR A 470 -23.14 -4.57 -13.22
N GLN A 471 -22.04 -4.46 -12.49
CA GLN A 471 -21.89 -3.51 -11.39
C GLN A 471 -21.99 -2.04 -11.85
N SER A 472 -21.47 -1.72 -13.03
CA SER A 472 -21.56 -0.35 -13.58
C SER A 472 -23.00 0.10 -13.88
N ARG A 473 -23.91 -0.85 -14.13
CA ARG A 473 -25.34 -0.56 -14.40
C ARG A 473 -26.21 -0.53 -13.15
N TYR A 474 -25.89 -1.38 -12.16
CA TYR A 474 -26.75 -1.63 -11.01
C TYR A 474 -26.14 -1.20 -9.68
N ASP A 475 -24.94 -0.62 -9.71
CA ASP A 475 -24.17 -0.14 -8.54
C ASP A 475 -24.01 -1.22 -7.43
N SER A 476 -24.14 -2.49 -7.80
CA SER A 476 -24.04 -3.64 -6.91
C SER A 476 -23.61 -4.90 -7.65
N LEU A 477 -23.03 -5.85 -6.92
CA LEU A 477 -22.83 -7.20 -7.44
C LEU A 477 -24.14 -7.99 -7.45
N PRO A 478 -24.29 -9.00 -8.33
CA PRO A 478 -25.45 -9.88 -8.31
C PRO A 478 -25.64 -10.52 -6.92
N PRO A 479 -26.86 -10.60 -6.37
CA PRO A 479 -27.08 -11.19 -5.06
C PRO A 479 -26.75 -12.68 -5.03
N PHE A 480 -26.48 -13.23 -3.85
CA PHE A 480 -26.20 -14.66 -3.65
C PHE A 480 -27.46 -15.54 -3.49
N SER A 481 -28.63 -14.94 -3.33
CA SER A 481 -29.90 -15.66 -3.19
C SER A 481 -30.99 -14.98 -3.99
N PHE A 482 -31.89 -15.77 -4.56
CA PHE A 482 -32.97 -15.30 -5.44
C PHE A 482 -34.32 -15.85 -4.94
N PRO A 483 -34.93 -15.19 -3.96
CA PRO A 483 -36.17 -15.68 -3.36
C PRO A 483 -37.39 -15.53 -4.28
N ASP A 484 -37.36 -14.61 -5.25
CA ASP A 484 -38.48 -14.27 -6.12
C ASP A 484 -38.25 -14.64 -7.60
N ILE A 485 -39.27 -15.19 -8.25
CA ILE A 485 -39.23 -15.56 -9.68
C ILE A 485 -39.15 -14.33 -10.58
N SER A 486 -39.84 -13.24 -10.24
CA SER A 486 -39.81 -12.00 -11.01
C SER A 486 -38.39 -11.37 -11.00
N LEU A 487 -37.75 -11.39 -9.84
CA LEU A 487 -36.37 -10.95 -9.68
C LEU A 487 -35.40 -11.81 -10.50
N ARG A 488 -35.62 -13.12 -10.57
CA ARG A 488 -34.80 -14.01 -11.40
C ARG A 488 -34.85 -13.67 -12.89
N VAL A 489 -36.05 -13.35 -13.41
CA VAL A 489 -36.21 -12.97 -14.83
C VAL A 489 -35.48 -11.65 -15.15
N GLN A 490 -35.68 -10.65 -14.30
CA GLN A 490 -35.00 -9.35 -14.44
C GLN A 490 -33.47 -9.50 -14.36
N LEU A 491 -33.00 -10.26 -13.38
CA LEU A 491 -31.58 -10.52 -13.19
C LEU A 491 -30.97 -11.29 -14.35
N LYS A 492 -31.70 -12.29 -14.90
CA LYS A 492 -31.24 -13.01 -16.08
C LYS A 492 -31.05 -12.09 -17.29
N GLN A 493 -31.99 -11.19 -17.54
CA GLN A 493 -31.85 -10.20 -18.60
C GLN A 493 -30.68 -9.25 -18.36
N ALA A 494 -30.54 -8.75 -17.12
CA ALA A 494 -29.45 -7.88 -16.71
C ALA A 494 -28.07 -8.53 -16.90
N LEU A 495 -27.93 -9.79 -16.50
CA LEU A 495 -26.71 -10.58 -16.67
C LEU A 495 -26.40 -10.86 -18.14
N HIS A 496 -27.44 -11.14 -18.95
CA HIS A 496 -27.28 -11.33 -20.39
C HIS A 496 -26.75 -10.06 -21.08
N PHE A 497 -27.37 -8.90 -20.82
CA PHE A 497 -26.89 -7.63 -21.36
C PHE A 497 -25.46 -7.28 -20.89
N ALA A 498 -25.18 -7.51 -19.60
CA ALA A 498 -23.83 -7.31 -19.08
C ALA A 498 -22.78 -8.21 -19.76
N LEU A 499 -23.13 -9.46 -20.09
CA LEU A 499 -22.25 -10.37 -20.84
C LEU A 499 -22.03 -9.90 -22.28
N GLN A 500 -23.08 -9.41 -22.96
CA GLN A 500 -22.96 -8.82 -24.29
C GLN A 500 -22.00 -7.62 -24.28
N ASP A 501 -22.15 -6.71 -23.31
CA ASP A 501 -21.27 -5.56 -23.17
C ASP A 501 -19.83 -5.96 -22.83
N ALA A 502 -19.64 -6.98 -22.00
CA ALA A 502 -18.33 -7.52 -21.67
C ALA A 502 -17.62 -8.06 -22.91
N VAL A 503 -18.32 -8.89 -23.71
CA VAL A 503 -17.78 -9.45 -24.95
C VAL A 503 -17.46 -8.32 -25.95
N ALA A 504 -18.34 -7.33 -26.09
CA ALA A 504 -18.08 -6.17 -26.95
C ALA A 504 -16.83 -5.38 -26.50
N THR A 505 -16.66 -5.22 -25.19
CA THR A 505 -15.48 -4.56 -24.60
C THR A 505 -14.20 -5.35 -24.86
N LEU A 506 -14.21 -6.65 -24.62
CA LEU A 506 -13.07 -7.53 -24.85
C LEU A 506 -12.71 -7.60 -26.34
N ARG A 507 -13.71 -7.71 -27.20
CA ARG A 507 -13.54 -7.64 -28.66
C ARG A 507 -12.85 -6.35 -29.09
N LYS A 508 -13.26 -5.21 -28.54
CA LYS A 508 -12.68 -3.91 -28.87
C LYS A 508 -11.24 -3.77 -28.35
N SER A 509 -10.94 -4.30 -27.19
CA SER A 509 -9.65 -4.13 -26.52
C SER A 509 -8.62 -5.20 -26.86
N LEU A 510 -9.03 -6.45 -27.03
CA LEU A 510 -8.15 -7.61 -27.21
C LEU A 510 -8.33 -8.32 -28.57
N GLY A 511 -9.34 -7.91 -29.36
CA GLY A 511 -9.61 -8.47 -30.69
C GLY A 511 -10.69 -9.56 -30.70
N ASN A 512 -10.97 -10.09 -31.91
CA ASN A 512 -12.06 -11.05 -32.14
C ASN A 512 -11.72 -12.49 -31.75
N ASP A 513 -10.49 -12.79 -31.42
CA ASP A 513 -10.06 -14.15 -31.03
C ASP A 513 -10.08 -14.28 -29.51
N PRO A 514 -11.06 -15.06 -28.92
CA PRO A 514 -11.15 -15.25 -27.49
C PRO A 514 -9.90 -15.87 -26.84
N ASN A 515 -9.08 -16.61 -27.60
CA ASN A 515 -7.81 -17.15 -27.07
C ASN A 515 -6.79 -16.08 -26.71
N ARG A 516 -7.01 -14.85 -27.14
CA ARG A 516 -6.22 -13.67 -26.75
C ARG A 516 -6.72 -12.97 -25.50
N TRP A 517 -7.91 -13.32 -25.01
CA TRP A 517 -8.52 -12.70 -23.83
C TRP A 517 -7.97 -13.28 -22.52
N ARG A 518 -6.65 -13.36 -22.43
CA ARG A 518 -5.96 -13.89 -21.27
C ARG A 518 -5.99 -12.91 -20.11
N TRP A 519 -6.00 -13.43 -18.88
CA TRP A 519 -6.02 -12.63 -17.65
C TRP A 519 -4.86 -11.64 -17.58
N GLU A 520 -3.66 -12.05 -17.96
CA GLU A 520 -2.48 -11.19 -18.01
C GLU A 520 -2.64 -9.94 -18.88
N HIS A 521 -3.45 -10.00 -19.95
CA HIS A 521 -3.71 -8.88 -20.84
C HIS A 521 -4.85 -7.98 -20.37
N ALA A 522 -5.88 -8.57 -19.77
CA ALA A 522 -7.05 -7.85 -19.27
C ALA A 522 -6.81 -7.21 -17.90
N HIS A 523 -5.94 -7.81 -17.11
CA HIS A 523 -5.57 -7.35 -15.77
C HIS A 523 -4.08 -6.99 -15.70
N PRO A 524 -3.59 -6.05 -16.54
CA PRO A 524 -2.20 -5.63 -16.48
C PRO A 524 -1.96 -4.77 -15.25
N LEU A 525 -0.80 -4.93 -14.61
CA LEU A 525 -0.28 -3.94 -13.69
C LEU A 525 0.04 -2.65 -14.42
N ARG A 526 -0.43 -1.61 -13.84
CA ARG A 526 0.05 -0.27 -14.17
C ARG A 526 0.96 0.20 -13.04
N LEU A 527 2.27 0.04 -13.20
CA LEU A 527 3.21 0.69 -12.30
C LEU A 527 3.24 2.18 -12.63
N MET A 528 2.69 2.96 -11.73
CA MET A 528 2.56 4.41 -11.90
C MET A 528 3.68 5.13 -11.18
N PHE A 529 4.37 6.00 -11.90
CA PHE A 529 5.16 7.07 -11.29
C PHE A 529 4.23 8.27 -11.09
N PRO A 530 3.93 8.69 -9.87
CA PRO A 530 2.88 9.67 -9.61
C PRO A 530 3.01 10.99 -10.35
N VAL A 531 4.24 11.48 -10.54
CA VAL A 531 4.52 12.72 -11.29
C VAL A 531 3.94 12.67 -12.71
N TRP A 532 3.99 11.51 -13.33
CA TRP A 532 3.64 11.34 -14.74
C TRP A 532 2.15 11.14 -14.96
N ALA A 533 1.42 10.74 -13.93
CA ALA A 533 -0.03 10.71 -13.96
C ALA A 533 -0.64 12.11 -14.17
N TYR A 534 0.08 13.16 -13.74
CA TYR A 534 -0.43 14.53 -13.71
C TYR A 534 0.27 15.50 -14.66
N ARG A 535 1.47 15.19 -15.13
CA ARG A 535 2.26 16.07 -16.02
C ARG A 535 2.72 15.32 -17.28
N THR A 536 1.78 15.05 -18.16
CA THR A 536 2.05 14.39 -19.47
C THR A 536 2.84 15.25 -20.45
N ASN A 537 2.94 16.56 -20.20
CA ASN A 537 3.60 17.52 -21.10
C ASN A 537 5.12 17.63 -20.86
N LEU A 538 5.68 16.96 -19.87
CA LEU A 538 7.12 17.02 -19.63
C LEU A 538 7.87 16.22 -20.70
N PRO A 539 9.02 16.73 -21.21
CA PRO A 539 9.80 16.05 -22.26
C PRO A 539 10.22 14.62 -21.88
N ALA A 540 10.33 14.33 -20.60
CA ALA A 540 10.66 13.02 -20.09
C ALA A 540 9.43 12.13 -19.83
N ALA A 541 8.21 12.58 -20.12
CA ALA A 541 6.98 11.84 -19.85
C ALA A 541 6.98 10.42 -20.45
N HIS A 542 7.59 10.23 -21.62
CA HIS A 542 7.72 8.91 -22.25
C HIS A 542 8.61 7.92 -21.49
N ARG A 543 9.55 8.38 -20.66
CA ARG A 543 10.39 7.51 -19.82
C ARG A 543 9.63 6.90 -18.66
N TYR A 544 8.58 7.55 -18.25
CA TYR A 544 7.85 7.25 -17.02
C TYR A 544 6.39 6.92 -17.30
N ALA A 545 6.07 6.63 -18.57
CA ALA A 545 4.77 6.07 -18.91
C ALA A 545 4.49 4.84 -18.05
N PRO A 546 3.24 4.60 -17.63
CA PRO A 546 2.93 3.43 -16.81
C PRO A 546 3.41 2.17 -17.52
N PHE A 547 4.20 1.37 -16.82
CA PHE A 547 4.56 0.05 -17.30
C PHE A 547 3.37 -0.87 -17.13
N LEU A 548 3.00 -1.55 -18.20
CA LEU A 548 1.99 -2.59 -18.17
C LEU A 548 2.69 -3.95 -18.06
N LEU A 549 2.37 -4.68 -17.03
CA LEU A 549 2.95 -5.99 -16.77
C LEU A 549 1.85 -7.03 -16.66
N PRO A 550 2.15 -8.30 -16.99
CA PRO A 550 1.15 -9.36 -16.86
C PRO A 550 0.71 -9.53 -15.40
N GLY A 551 -0.60 -9.60 -15.15
CA GLY A 551 -1.19 -9.83 -13.85
C GLY A 551 -1.53 -11.29 -13.60
N GLU A 552 -1.59 -11.67 -12.31
CA GLU A 552 -2.07 -12.98 -11.87
C GLU A 552 -2.78 -12.88 -10.52
N GLY A 553 -3.66 -13.84 -10.25
CA GLY A 553 -4.41 -13.91 -9.00
C GLY A 553 -5.53 -12.88 -8.90
N HIS A 554 -6.24 -12.93 -7.78
CA HIS A 554 -7.37 -12.08 -7.41
C HIS A 554 -7.32 -11.85 -5.89
N PRO A 555 -7.93 -10.77 -5.33
CA PRO A 555 -7.99 -10.56 -3.88
C PRO A 555 -8.49 -11.76 -3.06
N SER A 556 -9.29 -12.64 -3.66
CA SER A 556 -9.82 -13.86 -3.05
C SER A 556 -8.93 -15.10 -3.21
N THR A 557 -7.75 -14.99 -3.85
CA THR A 557 -6.82 -16.10 -4.03
C THR A 557 -5.67 -16.03 -3.03
N LEU A 558 -5.11 -17.18 -2.65
CA LEU A 558 -3.96 -17.22 -1.75
C LEU A 558 -2.74 -16.58 -2.39
N ARG A 559 -2.52 -16.85 -3.67
CA ARG A 559 -1.56 -16.07 -4.46
C ARG A 559 -2.29 -14.95 -5.16
N TRP A 560 -2.06 -13.75 -4.72
CA TRP A 560 -2.55 -12.56 -5.37
C TRP A 560 -1.46 -11.52 -5.46
N ASN A 561 -1.28 -11.05 -6.65
CA ASN A 561 -0.39 -9.97 -6.93
C ASN A 561 -1.18 -8.85 -7.61
N PRO A 562 -1.72 -7.90 -6.84
CA PRO A 562 -2.45 -6.76 -7.39
C PRO A 562 -1.54 -5.86 -8.18
N SER A 563 -0.30 -5.98 -7.88
CA SER A 563 0.79 -5.52 -8.69
C SER A 563 1.28 -6.74 -9.43
N PRO A 564 1.06 -6.88 -10.74
CA PRO A 564 1.55 -8.00 -11.48
C PRO A 564 3.00 -8.17 -11.21
N LEU A 565 3.35 -9.37 -11.24
CA LEU A 565 4.70 -9.80 -11.24
C LEU A 565 5.41 -9.19 -12.44
N LEU A 566 6.39 -8.40 -12.18
CA LEU A 566 7.51 -8.30 -13.07
C LEU A 566 8.20 -9.65 -13.08
N ASN A 567 7.85 -10.52 -14.03
CA ASN A 567 8.47 -11.83 -14.15
C ASN A 567 8.57 -12.56 -12.79
N ASP A 568 7.42 -12.72 -12.11
CA ASP A 568 7.29 -13.41 -10.83
C ASP A 568 7.77 -12.65 -9.57
N ARG A 569 7.92 -11.31 -9.60
CA ARG A 569 8.26 -10.52 -8.41
C ARG A 569 7.13 -9.66 -7.92
N PRO A 570 7.00 -9.49 -6.58
CA PRO A 570 6.06 -8.53 -6.01
C PRO A 570 6.47 -7.11 -6.38
N ALA A 571 5.47 -6.25 -6.53
CA ALA A 571 5.71 -4.83 -6.75
C ALA A 571 6.38 -4.16 -5.55
N PRO A 572 7.00 -2.99 -5.74
CA PRO A 572 7.65 -2.25 -4.68
C PRO A 572 6.81 -1.94 -3.45
N ALA A 573 5.49 -1.86 -3.61
CA ALA A 573 4.55 -1.61 -2.52
C ALA A 573 3.96 -2.89 -1.90
N HIS A 574 4.52 -4.03 -2.21
CA HIS A 574 4.09 -5.33 -1.70
C HIS A 574 5.21 -5.96 -0.86
N TRP A 575 4.86 -6.45 0.30
CA TRP A 575 5.75 -7.23 1.16
C TRP A 575 5.03 -8.50 1.64
N GLU A 576 5.68 -9.63 1.47
CA GLU A 576 5.27 -10.92 2.01
C GLU A 576 6.41 -11.53 2.81
N GLY A 577 6.11 -12.14 3.95
CA GLY A 577 7.10 -12.81 4.75
C GLY A 577 6.51 -13.92 5.62
N TRP A 578 7.38 -14.86 5.97
CA TRP A 578 7.10 -15.95 6.89
C TRP A 578 8.09 -15.87 8.04
N ILE A 579 7.59 -15.96 9.25
CA ILE A 579 8.39 -16.08 10.44
C ILE A 579 8.26 -17.51 10.92
N TYR A 580 9.37 -18.21 10.92
CA TYR A 580 9.46 -19.58 11.39
C TYR A 580 9.97 -19.59 12.82
N SER A 581 9.42 -20.43 13.64
CA SER A 581 9.71 -20.60 15.07
C SER A 581 9.26 -19.42 15.93
N PRO A 582 9.06 -19.67 17.22
CA PRO A 582 8.83 -18.59 18.16
C PRO A 582 9.99 -17.60 18.14
N PRO A 583 9.74 -16.33 18.44
CA PRO A 583 10.77 -15.31 18.54
C PRO A 583 11.91 -15.77 19.44
N GLY A 584 13.12 -15.44 19.06
CA GLY A 584 14.34 -15.78 19.78
C GLY A 584 15.49 -14.89 19.33
N LYS A 585 16.71 -15.14 19.85
CA LYS A 585 17.90 -14.33 19.51
C LYS A 585 18.29 -14.38 18.04
N ARG A 586 17.78 -15.34 17.29
CA ARG A 586 18.00 -15.48 15.84
C ARG A 586 16.68 -15.25 15.12
N PHE A 587 16.70 -14.34 14.15
CA PHE A 587 15.55 -14.01 13.33
C PHE A 587 15.62 -14.84 12.06
N TYR A 588 14.64 -15.70 11.84
CA TYR A 588 14.49 -16.44 10.59
C TYR A 588 13.25 -15.94 9.89
N VAL A 589 13.46 -15.25 8.75
CA VAL A 589 12.39 -14.73 7.91
C VAL A 589 12.64 -15.24 6.50
N ARG A 590 11.63 -15.89 5.92
CA ARG A 590 11.58 -16.11 4.46
C ARG A 590 10.68 -15.04 3.88
N ARG A 591 11.09 -14.46 2.80
CA ARG A 591 10.34 -13.39 2.16
C ARG A 591 10.47 -13.43 0.65
N TRP A 592 9.46 -12.88 0.01
CA TRP A 592 9.56 -12.50 -1.38
C TRP A 592 10.03 -11.06 -1.44
N TRP A 593 11.20 -10.83 -1.99
CA TRP A 593 11.78 -9.50 -2.09
C TRP A 593 11.96 -9.09 -3.54
N PRO A 594 11.45 -7.91 -3.96
CA PRO A 594 11.78 -7.34 -5.25
C PRO A 594 13.18 -6.71 -5.17
N GLN A 595 14.09 -7.10 -6.04
CA GLN A 595 15.36 -6.40 -6.18
C GLN A 595 15.12 -5.06 -6.89
N LEU A 596 14.87 -4.03 -6.10
CA LEU A 596 14.46 -2.73 -6.57
C LEU A 596 15.53 -2.02 -7.42
N ASP A 597 16.81 -2.22 -7.08
CA ASP A 597 17.94 -1.58 -7.78
C ASP A 597 18.01 -1.92 -9.26
N ARG A 598 17.46 -3.06 -9.63
CA ARG A 598 17.43 -3.55 -11.02
C ARG A 598 16.06 -3.40 -11.67
N PHE A 599 15.09 -2.90 -10.92
CA PHE A 599 13.72 -2.78 -11.38
C PHE A 599 13.59 -1.94 -12.64
N LEU A 600 14.20 -0.78 -12.68
CA LEU A 600 14.15 0.15 -13.82
C LEU A 600 15.04 -0.29 -14.99
N GLU A 601 16.14 -0.98 -14.70
CA GLU A 601 17.09 -1.42 -15.73
C GLU A 601 16.71 -2.77 -16.34
N ARG A 602 16.10 -3.65 -15.58
CA ARG A 602 15.92 -5.06 -15.96
C ARG A 602 14.53 -5.62 -15.64
N TYR A 603 13.48 -4.82 -15.70
CA TYR A 603 12.13 -5.32 -15.40
C TYR A 603 11.73 -6.56 -16.23
N ARG A 604 12.33 -6.79 -17.40
CA ARG A 604 12.08 -7.97 -18.24
C ARG A 604 12.75 -9.26 -17.74
N THR A 605 13.72 -9.16 -16.85
CA THR A 605 14.54 -10.30 -16.37
C THR A 605 14.37 -10.59 -14.88
N LEU A 606 13.44 -9.91 -14.23
CA LEU A 606 13.23 -10.08 -12.80
C LEU A 606 12.56 -11.44 -12.50
N LYS A 607 13.19 -12.26 -11.66
CA LYS A 607 12.61 -13.50 -11.14
C LYS A 607 12.22 -13.31 -9.68
N ARG A 608 11.15 -13.98 -9.26
CA ARG A 608 10.79 -14.05 -7.84
C ARG A 608 11.81 -14.93 -7.13
N GLU A 609 12.55 -14.36 -6.20
CA GLU A 609 13.52 -15.07 -5.39
C GLU A 609 12.99 -15.19 -3.97
N LEU A 610 12.90 -16.42 -3.48
CA LEU A 610 12.62 -16.71 -2.10
C LEU A 610 13.95 -16.61 -1.33
N GLU A 611 14.11 -15.54 -0.59
CA GLU A 611 15.26 -15.39 0.28
C GLU A 611 14.93 -15.88 1.68
N THR A 612 15.69 -16.88 2.13
CA THR A 612 15.73 -17.23 3.56
C THR A 612 16.99 -16.61 4.11
N PHE A 613 16.84 -15.70 5.04
CA PHE A 613 18.00 -15.14 5.70
C PHE A 613 17.87 -15.25 7.22
N SER A 614 18.99 -15.53 7.83
CA SER A 614 19.17 -15.39 9.26
C SER A 614 19.79 -14.02 9.49
N LEU A 615 19.17 -13.20 10.31
CA LEU A 615 19.77 -11.95 10.76
C LEU A 615 20.86 -12.24 11.78
N ASP A 616 21.83 -13.06 11.36
CA ASP A 616 22.99 -13.38 12.18
C ASP A 616 23.93 -12.15 12.21
N PRO A 617 24.42 -11.74 13.37
CA PRO A 617 25.40 -10.67 13.48
C PRO A 617 26.69 -10.92 12.69
N THR A 618 26.94 -12.18 12.27
CA THR A 618 28.11 -12.57 11.46
C THR A 618 27.95 -12.29 9.95
N ASN A 619 26.76 -11.90 9.45
CA ASN A 619 26.57 -11.58 8.05
C ASN A 619 27.47 -10.40 7.63
N THR A 620 28.29 -10.62 6.61
CA THR A 620 29.16 -9.60 6.04
C THR A 620 28.31 -8.51 5.38
N PRO A 621 28.41 -7.25 5.80
CA PRO A 621 27.63 -6.17 5.22
C PRO A 621 28.09 -5.85 3.79
N LEU A 622 27.16 -5.54 2.91
CA LEU A 622 27.42 -5.06 1.54
C LEU A 622 28.03 -3.66 1.57
N ARG A 623 27.58 -2.82 2.49
CA ARG A 623 28.05 -1.44 2.72
C ARG A 623 28.03 -1.13 4.20
N GLN A 624 28.91 -0.26 4.63
CA GLN A 624 28.97 0.22 6.01
C GLN A 624 29.40 1.67 6.08
N PHE A 625 28.77 2.44 6.97
CA PHE A 625 29.14 3.81 7.30
C PHE A 625 28.75 4.13 8.74
N THR A 626 29.24 5.26 9.25
CA THR A 626 28.99 5.68 10.63
C THR A 626 28.32 7.04 10.66
N LEU A 627 27.21 7.15 11.37
CA LEU A 627 26.63 8.43 11.76
C LEU A 627 27.31 8.93 13.03
N GLN A 628 27.84 10.13 13.02
CA GLN A 628 28.53 10.72 14.18
C GLN A 628 27.83 11.98 14.68
N PRO A 629 27.88 12.27 15.98
CA PRO A 629 27.41 13.52 16.53
C PRO A 629 28.11 14.70 15.83
N LYS A 630 27.34 15.68 15.36
CA LYS A 630 27.86 16.92 14.85
C LYS A 630 28.16 17.84 16.04
N ARG A 631 29.43 18.12 16.27
CA ARG A 631 29.91 19.08 17.29
C ARG A 631 29.44 20.50 17.00
#